data_95a01f833dcec1d0ac1b35c90428ccc1
#
_entry.id   95a01f833dcec1d0ac1b35c90428ccc1
#
_cell.length_a   1.000
_cell.length_b   1.000
_cell.length_c   1.000
_cell.angle_alpha   90.00
_cell.angle_beta   90.00
_cell.angle_gamma   90.00
#
_symmetry.space_group_name_H-M   'P 1'
#
loop_
_entity.id
_entity.type
_entity.pdbx_description
1 polymer ?
#
loop_
_entity_poly.entity_id
_entity_poly.type
_entity_poly.pdbx_seq_one_letter_code
_entity_poly.pdbx_strand_id
1 'polypeptide(L)'
;MNSLGAGGAATPKLVNAANALTFCLMVVSCYFSSVLVHYIGIKGALIFGTIGYAPYAAGLYTNNRFGTEWLTLLGAALCGISAGVFWMAEAAIAIAYPEPWNRGKALGYWLTYRLSGQILGGAINLGLNADRNEAGKVSYTVFLVFIGMQAAGPFVALLLNKPEKVQRKDGKKVDLSITQHPWLEIKATTRLFFSKKFLLIILFIGQAVFAEAVFFTYLACKCARFLCKSWCRLTWQQYGSP
;
A
#
# COMPACT_ATOMS: atom_id res chain seq x y z
N MET A 1 9.56 -0.64 -3.58
CA MET A 1 9.59 -1.92 -4.33
C MET A 1 8.96 -1.80 -5.72
N ASN A 2 7.84 -1.11 -5.88
CA ASN A 2 7.22 -0.94 -7.21
C ASN A 2 8.12 -0.22 -8.23
N SER A 3 8.89 0.78 -7.80
CA SER A 3 9.82 1.53 -8.66
C SER A 3 11.02 0.71 -9.16
N LEU A 4 11.31 -0.43 -8.55
CA LEU A 4 12.38 -1.35 -8.95
C LEU A 4 11.86 -2.61 -9.65
N GLY A 5 10.60 -2.63 -10.12
CA GLY A 5 10.01 -3.79 -10.76
C GLY A 5 10.04 -5.01 -9.84
N ALA A 6 9.40 -4.92 -8.67
CA ALA A 6 9.38 -5.96 -7.64
C ALA A 6 10.77 -6.44 -7.16
N GLY A 7 11.73 -5.51 -7.12
CA GLY A 7 13.11 -5.81 -6.72
C GLY A 7 13.99 -6.35 -7.85
N GLY A 8 13.60 -6.11 -9.10
CA GLY A 8 14.41 -6.39 -10.29
C GLY A 8 14.41 -7.85 -10.76
N ALA A 9 13.65 -8.74 -10.12
CA ALA A 9 13.65 -10.15 -10.45
C ALA A 9 12.41 -10.62 -11.22
N ALA A 10 11.26 -9.93 -11.05
CA ALA A 10 10.06 -10.29 -11.78
C ALA A 10 10.04 -9.68 -13.18
N THR A 11 9.45 -10.38 -14.13
CA THR A 11 9.25 -9.85 -15.48
C THR A 11 8.34 -8.61 -15.41
N PRO A 12 8.56 -7.55 -16.21
CA PRO A 12 7.70 -6.36 -16.21
C PRO A 12 6.22 -6.69 -16.45
N LYS A 13 5.93 -7.73 -17.24
CA LYS A 13 4.57 -8.21 -17.48
C LYS A 13 3.91 -8.72 -16.20
N LEU A 14 4.62 -9.55 -15.42
CA LEU A 14 4.10 -10.07 -14.15
C LEU A 14 3.86 -8.98 -13.12
N VAL A 15 4.79 -8.02 -13.01
CA VAL A 15 4.67 -6.88 -12.08
C VAL A 15 3.45 -6.02 -12.42
N ASN A 16 3.27 -5.70 -13.71
CA ASN A 16 2.13 -4.92 -14.15
C ASN A 16 0.80 -5.67 -13.95
N ALA A 17 0.77 -6.98 -14.21
CA ALA A 17 -0.40 -7.82 -13.95
C ALA A 17 -0.75 -7.87 -12.44
N ALA A 18 0.25 -8.07 -11.58
CA ALA A 18 0.07 -8.06 -10.13
C ALA A 18 -0.43 -6.70 -9.62
N ASN A 19 0.13 -5.59 -10.11
CA ASN A 19 -0.32 -4.24 -9.76
C ASN A 19 -1.76 -3.99 -10.22
N ALA A 20 -2.09 -4.33 -11.47
CA ALA A 20 -3.44 -4.18 -12.00
C ALA A 20 -4.46 -4.99 -11.17
N LEU A 21 -4.14 -6.23 -10.83
CA LEU A 21 -4.98 -7.10 -10.00
C LEU A 21 -5.16 -6.52 -8.60
N THR A 22 -4.08 -6.04 -7.96
CA THR A 22 -4.15 -5.41 -6.65
C THR A 22 -5.05 -4.19 -6.66
N PHE A 23 -4.88 -3.27 -7.62
CA PHE A 23 -5.69 -2.05 -7.67
C PHE A 23 -7.15 -2.32 -8.01
N CYS A 24 -7.45 -3.23 -8.95
CA CYS A 24 -8.82 -3.60 -9.27
C CYS A 24 -9.55 -4.18 -8.05
N LEU A 25 -8.92 -5.13 -7.35
CA LEU A 25 -9.51 -5.72 -6.15
C LEU A 25 -9.60 -4.73 -5.00
N MET A 26 -8.63 -3.81 -4.86
CA MET A 26 -8.66 -2.75 -3.87
C MET A 26 -9.86 -1.82 -4.05
N VAL A 27 -10.18 -1.42 -5.29
CA VAL A 27 -11.36 -0.58 -5.59
C VAL A 27 -12.65 -1.29 -5.16
N VAL A 28 -12.81 -2.58 -5.52
CA VAL A 28 -13.96 -3.38 -5.13
C VAL A 28 -14.05 -3.52 -3.61
N SER A 29 -12.93 -3.82 -2.96
CA SER A 29 -12.88 -3.99 -1.50
C SER A 29 -13.15 -2.70 -0.75
N CYS A 30 -12.65 -1.55 -1.23
CA CYS A 30 -12.98 -0.23 -0.67
C CYS A 30 -14.48 0.03 -0.70
N TYR A 31 -15.13 -0.32 -1.81
CA TYR A 31 -16.58 -0.12 -1.96
C TYR A 31 -17.41 -0.91 -0.95
N PHE A 32 -16.99 -2.17 -0.68
CA PHE A 32 -17.68 -3.05 0.27
C PHE A 32 -17.15 -2.98 1.70
N SER A 33 -16.12 -2.20 1.96
CA SER A 33 -15.45 -2.15 3.27
C SER A 33 -16.35 -1.64 4.39
N SER A 34 -17.29 -0.72 4.10
CA SER A 34 -18.26 -0.24 5.09
C SER A 34 -19.17 -1.37 5.61
N VAL A 35 -19.56 -2.29 4.74
CA VAL A 35 -20.32 -3.49 5.12
C VAL A 35 -19.49 -4.37 6.04
N LEU A 36 -18.24 -4.60 5.70
CA LEU A 36 -17.34 -5.42 6.51
C LEU A 36 -17.13 -4.78 7.90
N VAL A 37 -16.91 -3.46 7.95
CA VAL A 37 -16.77 -2.72 9.23
C VAL A 37 -18.04 -2.83 10.08
N HIS A 38 -19.22 -2.86 9.46
CA HIS A 38 -20.48 -3.04 10.20
C HIS A 38 -20.50 -4.39 10.94
N TYR A 39 -20.03 -5.48 10.34
CA TYR A 39 -20.06 -6.81 10.96
C TYR A 39 -18.92 -7.08 11.93
N ILE A 40 -17.68 -6.71 11.58
CA ILE A 40 -16.49 -7.05 12.39
C ILE A 40 -15.95 -5.88 13.21
N GLY A 41 -16.55 -4.70 13.08
CA GLY A 41 -16.10 -3.46 13.70
C GLY A 41 -14.82 -2.91 13.07
N ILE A 42 -14.53 -1.65 13.38
CA ILE A 42 -13.39 -0.92 12.78
C ILE A 42 -12.04 -1.56 13.15
N LYS A 43 -11.88 -2.05 14.38
CA LYS A 43 -10.67 -2.75 14.83
C LYS A 43 -10.48 -4.07 14.10
N GLY A 44 -11.54 -4.85 13.92
CA GLY A 44 -11.51 -6.10 13.16
C GLY A 44 -11.18 -5.86 11.69
N ALA A 45 -11.75 -4.82 11.09
CA ALA A 45 -11.46 -4.42 9.72
C ALA A 45 -9.98 -4.01 9.54
N LEU A 46 -9.40 -3.28 10.51
CA LEU A 46 -7.98 -2.92 10.48
C LEU A 46 -7.07 -4.15 10.55
N ILE A 47 -7.38 -5.11 11.46
CA ILE A 47 -6.63 -6.37 11.56
C ILE A 47 -6.72 -7.15 10.25
N PHE A 48 -7.93 -7.34 9.72
CA PHE A 48 -8.14 -8.01 8.43
C PHE A 48 -7.37 -7.32 7.30
N GLY A 49 -7.43 -5.99 7.28
CA GLY A 49 -6.77 -5.16 6.27
C GLY A 49 -5.25 -5.25 6.27
N THR A 50 -4.63 -5.63 7.39
CA THR A 50 -3.16 -5.79 7.48
C THR A 50 -2.67 -7.18 7.09
N ILE A 51 -3.52 -8.21 7.08
CA ILE A 51 -3.12 -9.61 6.86
C ILE A 51 -2.58 -9.85 5.43
N GLY A 52 -3.17 -9.22 4.42
CA GLY A 52 -2.85 -9.53 3.01
C GLY A 52 -1.50 -9.00 2.51
N TYR A 53 -0.85 -8.11 3.25
CA TYR A 53 0.44 -7.55 2.82
C TYR A 53 1.59 -8.54 2.92
N ALA A 54 1.65 -9.34 3.99
CA ALA A 54 2.70 -10.33 4.20
C ALA A 54 2.69 -11.44 3.13
N PRO A 55 1.56 -12.03 2.73
CA PRO A 55 1.50 -12.98 1.62
C PRO A 55 1.98 -12.39 0.28
N TYR A 56 1.70 -11.11 0.01
CA TYR A 56 2.21 -10.47 -1.20
C TYR A 56 3.72 -10.33 -1.19
N ALA A 57 4.29 -9.88 -0.08
CA ALA A 57 5.74 -9.81 0.07
C ALA A 57 6.41 -11.19 -0.01
N ALA A 58 5.78 -12.23 0.56
CA ALA A 58 6.23 -13.62 0.43
C ALA A 58 6.15 -14.12 -1.01
N GLY A 59 5.11 -13.77 -1.76
CA GLY A 59 4.97 -14.06 -3.19
C GLY A 59 6.10 -13.44 -4.01
N LEU A 60 6.45 -12.19 -3.74
CA LEU A 60 7.58 -11.52 -4.39
C LEU A 60 8.92 -12.19 -4.05
N TYR A 61 9.11 -12.60 -2.79
CA TYR A 61 10.30 -13.34 -2.37
C TYR A 61 10.44 -14.68 -3.10
N THR A 62 9.37 -15.47 -3.15
CA THR A 62 9.39 -16.79 -3.82
C THR A 62 9.56 -16.67 -5.33
N ASN A 63 8.97 -15.66 -5.95
CA ASN A 63 9.20 -15.38 -7.36
C ASN A 63 10.65 -14.99 -7.61
N ASN A 64 11.24 -14.17 -6.76
CA ASN A 64 12.63 -13.74 -6.89
C ASN A 64 13.61 -14.92 -6.72
N ARG A 65 13.33 -15.85 -5.83
CA ARG A 65 14.22 -16.98 -5.50
C ARG A 65 13.98 -18.23 -6.34
N PHE A 66 12.73 -18.54 -6.63
CA PHE A 66 12.30 -19.81 -7.23
C PHE A 66 11.58 -19.65 -8.57
N GLY A 67 11.33 -18.42 -9.03
CA GLY A 67 10.60 -18.16 -10.27
C GLY A 67 9.10 -18.44 -10.19
N THR A 68 8.49 -18.52 -9.00
CA THR A 68 7.09 -18.91 -8.82
C THR A 68 6.15 -17.72 -9.07
N GLU A 69 5.52 -17.68 -10.24
CA GLU A 69 4.66 -16.55 -10.65
C GLU A 69 3.27 -16.56 -9.98
N TRP A 70 2.64 -17.75 -9.87
CA TRP A 70 1.28 -17.87 -9.36
C TRP A 70 1.10 -17.36 -7.92
N LEU A 71 2.12 -17.57 -7.07
CA LEU A 71 2.08 -17.13 -5.68
C LEU A 71 2.15 -15.60 -5.57
N THR A 72 2.86 -14.94 -6.50
CA THR A 72 2.88 -13.48 -6.60
C THR A 72 1.50 -12.93 -6.97
N LEU A 73 0.80 -13.56 -7.91
CA LEU A 73 -0.55 -13.14 -8.30
C LEU A 73 -1.56 -13.42 -7.19
N LEU A 74 -1.48 -14.55 -6.51
CA LEU A 74 -2.33 -14.85 -5.35
C LEU A 74 -2.08 -13.84 -4.22
N GLY A 75 -0.82 -13.56 -3.91
CA GLY A 75 -0.45 -12.54 -2.93
C GLY A 75 -0.93 -11.15 -3.31
N ALA A 76 -0.86 -10.78 -4.59
CA ALA A 76 -1.38 -9.53 -5.11
C ALA A 76 -2.90 -9.42 -4.95
N ALA A 77 -3.64 -10.50 -5.18
CA ALA A 77 -5.08 -10.55 -4.98
C ALA A 77 -5.45 -10.37 -3.49
N LEU A 78 -4.80 -11.11 -2.60
CA LEU A 78 -5.00 -10.99 -1.15
C LEU A 78 -4.64 -9.59 -0.65
N CYS A 79 -3.53 -9.03 -1.14
CA CYS A 79 -3.12 -7.67 -0.83
C CYS A 79 -4.16 -6.65 -1.29
N GLY A 80 -4.72 -6.78 -2.50
CA GLY A 80 -5.74 -5.88 -3.02
C GLY A 80 -7.00 -5.86 -2.15
N ILE A 81 -7.50 -7.05 -1.78
CA ILE A 81 -8.67 -7.18 -0.90
C ILE A 81 -8.39 -6.56 0.48
N SER A 82 -7.27 -6.89 1.07
CA SER A 82 -6.88 -6.37 2.40
C SER A 82 -6.62 -4.87 2.37
N ALA A 83 -5.91 -4.37 1.36
CA ALA A 83 -5.58 -2.96 1.23
C ALA A 83 -6.83 -2.08 1.13
N GLY A 84 -7.85 -2.50 0.37
CA GLY A 84 -9.09 -1.74 0.28
C GLY A 84 -9.78 -1.55 1.63
N VAL A 85 -9.85 -2.61 2.43
CA VAL A 85 -10.41 -2.55 3.79
C VAL A 85 -9.52 -1.73 4.72
N PHE A 86 -8.19 -1.89 4.63
CA PHE A 86 -7.20 -1.17 5.43
C PHE A 86 -7.31 0.34 5.24
N TRP A 87 -7.26 0.81 4.00
CA TRP A 87 -7.30 2.24 3.68
C TRP A 87 -8.58 2.93 4.15
N MET A 88 -9.73 2.23 4.01
CA MET A 88 -11.00 2.75 4.52
C MET A 88 -11.03 2.79 6.05
N ALA A 89 -10.59 1.74 6.73
CA ALA A 89 -10.58 1.67 8.18
C ALA A 89 -9.62 2.72 8.79
N GLU A 90 -8.43 2.87 8.22
CA GLU A 90 -7.43 3.83 8.64
C GLU A 90 -7.93 5.28 8.47
N ALA A 91 -8.52 5.61 7.31
CA ALA A 91 -9.08 6.93 7.06
C ALA A 91 -10.26 7.23 8.00
N ALA A 92 -11.14 6.25 8.25
CA ALA A 92 -12.24 6.40 9.19
C ALA A 92 -11.75 6.69 10.62
N ILE A 93 -10.69 6.01 11.07
CA ILE A 93 -10.06 6.27 12.37
C ILE A 93 -9.45 7.66 12.41
N ALA A 94 -8.70 8.06 11.39
CA ALA A 94 -8.03 9.37 11.34
C ALA A 94 -9.01 10.54 11.36
N ILE A 95 -10.24 10.35 10.86
CA ILE A 95 -11.28 11.41 10.81
C ILE A 95 -12.21 11.36 12.03
N ALA A 96 -12.58 10.15 12.50
CA ALA A 96 -13.62 9.99 13.51
C ALA A 96 -13.11 10.00 14.95
N TYR A 97 -11.87 9.57 15.21
CA TYR A 97 -11.32 9.51 16.57
C TYR A 97 -10.99 10.90 17.15
N PRO A 98 -10.36 11.84 16.40
CA PRO A 98 -10.06 13.15 16.93
C PRO A 98 -11.31 14.03 17.04
N GLU A 99 -11.23 15.04 17.91
CA GLU A 99 -12.26 16.06 17.99
C GLU A 99 -12.36 16.88 16.69
N PRO A 100 -13.53 17.44 16.35
CA PRO A 100 -13.76 18.17 15.10
C PRO A 100 -12.72 19.27 14.80
N TRP A 101 -12.29 20.01 15.83
CA TRP A 101 -11.29 21.08 15.71
C TRP A 101 -9.86 20.57 15.58
N ASN A 102 -9.59 19.31 15.93
CA ASN A 102 -8.27 18.67 15.85
C ASN A 102 -8.12 17.76 14.62
N ARG A 103 -9.15 17.60 13.79
CA ARG A 103 -9.11 16.71 12.61
C ARG A 103 -7.99 17.06 11.65
N GLY A 104 -7.75 18.35 11.39
CA GLY A 104 -6.65 18.77 10.51
C GLY A 104 -5.29 18.38 11.04
N LYS A 105 -5.05 18.50 12.35
CA LYS A 105 -3.81 18.05 13.00
C LYS A 105 -3.65 16.54 12.93
N ALA A 106 -4.71 15.78 13.18
CA ALA A 106 -4.70 14.33 13.13
C ALA A 106 -4.39 13.82 11.71
N LEU A 107 -4.99 14.43 10.68
CA LEU A 107 -4.67 14.13 9.28
C LEU A 107 -3.22 14.48 8.93
N GLY A 108 -2.70 15.59 9.45
CA GLY A 108 -1.29 15.96 9.29
C GLY A 108 -0.35 14.91 9.89
N TYR A 109 -0.61 14.45 11.11
CA TYR A 109 0.14 13.37 11.74
C TYR A 109 0.05 12.06 10.94
N TRP A 110 -1.15 11.69 10.51
CA TRP A 110 -1.35 10.50 9.69
C TRP A 110 -0.54 10.53 8.40
N LEU A 111 -0.56 11.65 7.67
CA LEU A 111 0.25 11.82 6.46
C LEU A 111 1.75 11.76 6.76
N THR A 112 2.21 12.36 7.85
CA THR A 112 3.62 12.32 8.27
C THR A 112 4.08 10.89 8.55
N TYR A 113 3.29 10.10 9.29
CA TYR A 113 3.61 8.68 9.53
C TYR A 113 3.60 7.85 8.25
N ARG A 114 2.65 8.11 7.35
CA ARG A 114 2.61 7.44 6.04
C ARG A 114 3.87 7.70 5.22
N LEU A 115 4.33 8.95 5.16
CA LEU A 115 5.55 9.32 4.43
C LEU A 115 6.81 8.79 5.14
N SER A 116 6.86 8.79 6.47
CA SER A 116 7.99 8.25 7.23
C SER A 116 8.20 6.75 6.98
N GLY A 117 7.14 5.99 6.74
CA GLY A 117 7.22 4.58 6.35
C GLY A 117 7.97 4.37 5.01
N GLN A 118 7.78 5.28 4.05
CA GLN A 118 8.52 5.23 2.78
C GLN A 118 10.01 5.54 2.98
N ILE A 119 10.33 6.51 3.83
CA ILE A 119 11.71 6.88 4.19
C ILE A 119 12.41 5.70 4.88
N LEU A 120 11.75 5.10 5.88
CA LEU A 120 12.29 3.92 6.59
C LEU A 120 12.49 2.74 5.63
N GLY A 121 11.52 2.45 4.77
CA GLY A 121 11.64 1.40 3.76
C GLY A 121 12.80 1.65 2.79
N GLY A 122 12.99 2.89 2.37
CA GLY A 122 14.13 3.31 1.54
C GLY A 122 15.46 3.15 2.25
N ALA A 123 15.56 3.58 3.51
CA ALA A 123 16.76 3.47 4.33
C ALA A 123 17.17 2.00 4.60
N ILE A 124 16.20 1.14 4.92
CA ILE A 124 16.43 -0.31 5.09
C ILE A 124 16.93 -0.92 3.78
N ASN A 125 16.28 -0.58 2.66
CA ASN A 125 16.69 -1.08 1.36
C ASN A 125 18.10 -0.61 0.98
N LEU A 126 18.43 0.64 1.23
CA LEU A 126 19.76 1.19 1.00
C LEU A 126 20.80 0.50 1.89
N GLY A 127 20.58 0.43 3.20
CA GLY A 127 21.54 -0.15 4.15
C GLY A 127 21.82 -1.64 3.89
N LEU A 128 20.83 -2.41 3.46
CA LEU A 128 21.00 -3.83 3.16
C LEU A 128 21.55 -4.15 1.75
N ASN A 129 21.61 -3.14 0.86
CA ASN A 129 22.13 -3.33 -0.50
C ASN A 129 23.34 -2.43 -0.82
N ALA A 130 23.81 -1.60 0.12
CA ALA A 130 24.91 -0.64 -0.12
C ALA A 130 26.20 -1.32 -0.58
N ASP A 131 26.51 -2.49 -0.03
CA ASP A 131 27.76 -3.23 -0.31
C ASP A 131 27.63 -4.20 -1.49
N ARG A 132 26.48 -4.25 -2.17
CA ARG A 132 26.26 -5.16 -3.30
C ARG A 132 26.56 -4.47 -4.61
N ASN A 133 27.53 -5.02 -5.36
CA ASN A 133 27.86 -4.58 -6.71
C ASN A 133 26.91 -5.12 -7.80
N GLU A 134 25.79 -5.74 -7.41
CA GLU A 134 24.79 -6.25 -8.34
C GLU A 134 23.71 -5.20 -8.63
N ALA A 135 23.78 -4.59 -9.81
CA ALA A 135 22.76 -3.67 -10.25
C ALA A 135 21.42 -4.38 -10.54
N GLY A 136 20.34 -3.85 -9.99
CA GLY A 136 18.96 -4.23 -10.34
C GLY A 136 18.33 -5.37 -9.53
N LYS A 137 19.05 -6.04 -8.63
CA LYS A 137 18.49 -7.08 -7.75
C LYS A 137 18.56 -6.67 -6.28
N VAL A 138 17.42 -6.72 -5.61
CA VAL A 138 17.33 -6.48 -4.16
C VAL A 138 17.72 -7.77 -3.42
N SER A 139 18.45 -7.61 -2.30
CA SER A 139 18.83 -8.73 -1.44
C SER A 139 17.62 -9.51 -0.93
N TYR A 140 17.73 -10.83 -0.86
CA TYR A 140 16.72 -11.70 -0.23
C TYR A 140 16.44 -11.30 1.22
N THR A 141 17.45 -10.82 1.93
CA THR A 141 17.32 -10.33 3.31
C THR A 141 16.33 -9.17 3.42
N VAL A 142 16.29 -8.25 2.44
CA VAL A 142 15.33 -7.15 2.40
C VAL A 142 13.89 -7.66 2.35
N PHE A 143 13.63 -8.68 1.52
CA PHE A 143 12.29 -9.28 1.45
C PHE A 143 11.90 -9.92 2.79
N LEU A 144 12.81 -10.65 3.44
CA LEU A 144 12.53 -11.28 4.74
C LEU A 144 12.24 -10.25 5.83
N VAL A 145 13.00 -9.15 5.88
CA VAL A 145 12.74 -8.04 6.80
C VAL A 145 11.35 -7.45 6.57
N PHE A 146 10.99 -7.16 5.31
CA PHE A 146 9.67 -6.61 5.00
C PHE A 146 8.53 -7.60 5.29
N ILE A 147 8.71 -8.90 5.03
CA ILE A 147 7.73 -9.93 5.40
C ILE A 147 7.51 -9.93 6.92
N GLY A 148 8.60 -9.91 7.70
CA GLY A 148 8.53 -9.87 9.16
C GLY A 148 7.82 -8.61 9.68
N MET A 149 8.16 -7.44 9.16
CA MET A 149 7.50 -6.18 9.53
C MET A 149 6.01 -6.17 9.17
N GLN A 150 5.65 -6.67 7.99
CA GLN A 150 4.25 -6.75 7.56
C GLN A 150 3.46 -7.80 8.34
N ALA A 151 4.07 -8.93 8.68
CA ALA A 151 3.46 -9.95 9.53
C ALA A 151 3.22 -9.46 10.97
N ALA A 152 3.99 -8.48 11.44
CA ALA A 152 3.74 -7.83 12.73
C ALA A 152 2.53 -6.87 12.70
N GLY A 153 2.08 -6.44 11.51
CA GLY A 153 0.97 -5.48 11.34
C GLY A 153 -0.31 -5.87 12.08
N PRO A 154 -0.86 -7.09 11.93
CA PRO A 154 -2.05 -7.53 12.64
C PRO A 154 -1.90 -7.48 14.17
N PHE A 155 -0.71 -7.80 14.70
CA PHE A 155 -0.44 -7.73 16.14
C PHE A 155 -0.44 -6.29 16.65
N VAL A 156 0.14 -5.36 15.89
CA VAL A 156 0.09 -3.92 16.19
C VAL A 156 -1.34 -3.40 16.13
N ALA A 157 -2.14 -3.84 15.14
CA ALA A 157 -3.55 -3.48 15.03
C ALA A 157 -4.39 -3.97 16.23
N LEU A 158 -3.99 -5.06 16.89
CA LEU A 158 -4.62 -5.53 18.13
C LEU A 158 -4.47 -4.56 19.30
N LEU A 159 -3.45 -3.69 19.30
CA LEU A 159 -3.22 -2.69 20.34
C LEU A 159 -4.18 -1.50 20.22
N LEU A 160 -4.85 -1.34 19.07
CA LEU A 160 -5.80 -0.25 18.87
C LEU A 160 -6.99 -0.36 19.85
N ASN A 161 -7.35 0.75 20.48
CA ASN A 161 -8.53 0.81 21.33
C ASN A 161 -9.80 0.79 20.48
N LYS A 162 -10.84 0.11 20.99
CA LYS A 162 -12.17 0.18 20.39
C LYS A 162 -12.73 1.59 20.48
N PRO A 163 -13.58 2.05 19.53
CA PRO A 163 -14.16 3.39 19.52
C PRO A 163 -14.85 3.77 20.84
N GLU A 164 -15.52 2.80 21.46
CA GLU A 164 -16.25 2.99 22.71
C GLU A 164 -15.34 3.33 23.92
N LYS A 165 -14.06 2.92 23.84
CA LYS A 165 -13.04 3.15 24.89
C LYS A 165 -12.22 4.42 24.67
N VAL A 166 -12.41 5.11 23.55
CA VAL A 166 -11.67 6.34 23.26
C VAL A 166 -12.27 7.48 24.05
N GLN A 167 -11.47 8.04 24.95
CA GLN A 167 -11.84 9.21 25.73
C GLN A 167 -11.48 10.48 24.95
N ARG A 168 -12.50 11.28 24.62
CA ARG A 168 -12.36 12.61 24.05
C ARG A 168 -12.44 13.67 25.14
N LYS A 169 -11.74 14.78 24.95
CA LYS A 169 -11.81 15.93 25.87
C LYS A 169 -13.20 16.59 25.90
N ASP A 170 -13.97 16.43 24.82
CA ASP A 170 -15.34 16.93 24.71
C ASP A 170 -16.38 16.03 25.39
N GLY A 171 -15.95 14.92 25.99
CA GLY A 171 -16.84 13.96 26.66
C GLY A 171 -17.76 13.17 25.73
N LYS A 172 -17.72 13.44 24.42
CA LYS A 172 -18.58 12.76 23.43
C LYS A 172 -17.95 11.44 23.01
N LYS A 173 -18.80 10.42 22.81
CA LYS A 173 -18.38 9.13 22.25
C LYS A 173 -17.96 9.30 20.79
N VAL A 174 -17.03 8.48 20.35
CA VAL A 174 -16.63 8.42 18.94
C VAL A 174 -17.79 7.88 18.14
N ASP A 175 -18.31 8.72 17.25
CA ASP A 175 -19.33 8.32 16.29
C ASP A 175 -18.66 8.04 14.94
N LEU A 176 -18.70 6.80 14.50
CA LEU A 176 -18.17 6.38 13.21
C LEU A 176 -19.17 6.63 12.08
N SER A 177 -20.37 7.16 12.42
CA SER A 177 -21.47 7.46 11.47
C SER A 177 -21.84 6.27 10.57
N ILE A 178 -21.52 5.04 11.02
CA ILE A 178 -21.88 3.82 10.28
C ILE A 178 -23.35 3.57 10.54
N THR A 179 -24.14 3.64 9.49
CA THR A 179 -25.59 3.45 9.58
C THR A 179 -25.90 2.01 10.03
N GLN A 180 -27.01 1.84 10.73
CA GLN A 180 -27.41 0.53 11.26
C GLN A 180 -27.69 -0.52 10.18
N HIS A 181 -27.78 -0.12 8.90
CA HIS A 181 -28.11 -0.99 7.79
C HIS A 181 -27.04 -0.95 6.68
N PRO A 182 -26.30 -2.04 6.42
CA PRO A 182 -25.21 -2.08 5.43
C PRO A 182 -25.67 -1.68 4.02
N TRP A 183 -26.89 -2.05 3.66
CA TRP A 183 -27.46 -1.73 2.34
C TRP A 183 -27.70 -0.24 2.13
N LEU A 184 -28.08 0.49 3.18
CA LEU A 184 -28.24 1.94 3.11
C LEU A 184 -26.91 2.64 2.91
N GLU A 185 -25.84 2.13 3.52
CA GLU A 185 -24.47 2.63 3.32
C GLU A 185 -24.01 2.48 1.87
N ILE A 186 -24.21 1.30 1.28
CA ILE A 186 -23.87 1.06 -0.14
C ILE A 186 -24.65 2.03 -1.03
N LYS A 187 -25.95 2.18 -0.79
CA LYS A 187 -26.79 3.11 -1.56
C LYS A 187 -26.35 4.56 -1.41
N ALA A 188 -26.01 4.98 -0.20
CA ALA A 188 -25.50 6.34 0.08
C ALA A 188 -24.16 6.57 -0.61
N THR A 189 -23.22 5.62 -0.52
CA THR A 189 -21.91 5.66 -1.17
C THR A 189 -22.06 5.74 -2.69
N THR A 190 -22.94 4.92 -3.27
CA THR A 190 -23.22 4.92 -4.72
C THR A 190 -23.78 6.28 -5.15
N ARG A 191 -24.76 6.81 -4.41
CA ARG A 191 -25.35 8.12 -4.70
C ARG A 191 -24.32 9.26 -4.59
N LEU A 192 -23.44 9.18 -3.61
CA LEU A 192 -22.37 10.16 -3.44
C LEU A 192 -21.40 10.08 -4.62
N PHE A 193 -20.99 8.87 -5.02
CA PHE A 193 -20.06 8.63 -6.12
C PHE A 193 -20.52 9.27 -7.44
N PHE A 194 -21.82 9.18 -7.74
CA PHE A 194 -22.42 9.79 -8.95
C PHE A 194 -22.87 11.24 -8.76
N SER A 195 -22.58 11.87 -7.62
CA SER A 195 -22.87 13.29 -7.43
C SER A 195 -21.91 14.16 -8.23
N LYS A 196 -22.41 15.21 -8.89
CA LYS A 196 -21.60 16.13 -9.72
C LYS A 196 -20.41 16.73 -8.94
N LYS A 197 -20.63 17.09 -7.67
CA LYS A 197 -19.60 17.68 -6.81
C LYS A 197 -18.48 16.66 -6.52
N PHE A 198 -18.86 15.43 -6.25
CA PHE A 198 -17.90 14.37 -5.92
C PHE A 198 -17.12 13.91 -7.16
N LEU A 199 -17.78 13.88 -8.32
CA LEU A 199 -17.13 13.54 -9.60
C LEU A 199 -15.99 14.50 -9.95
N LEU A 200 -16.17 15.80 -9.72
CA LEU A 200 -15.11 16.79 -9.91
C LEU A 200 -13.93 16.56 -8.95
N ILE A 201 -14.21 16.20 -7.69
CA ILE A 201 -13.17 15.87 -6.70
C ILE A 201 -12.41 14.60 -7.12
N ILE A 202 -13.11 13.58 -7.61
CA ILE A 202 -12.46 12.33 -8.10
C ILE A 202 -11.53 12.62 -9.26
N LEU A 203 -11.92 13.46 -10.22
CA LEU A 203 -11.07 13.84 -11.34
C LEU A 203 -9.79 14.55 -10.86
N PHE A 204 -9.92 15.46 -9.91
CA PHE A 204 -8.78 16.16 -9.32
C PHE A 204 -7.83 15.20 -8.58
N ILE A 205 -8.38 14.31 -7.72
CA ILE A 205 -7.59 13.29 -7.00
C ILE A 205 -6.95 12.33 -8.00
N GLY A 206 -7.72 11.89 -9.01
CA GLY A 206 -7.23 10.99 -10.05
C GLY A 206 -6.03 11.56 -10.79
N GLN A 207 -6.05 12.86 -11.13
CA GLN A 207 -4.91 13.54 -11.77
C GLN A 207 -3.67 13.55 -10.85
N ALA A 208 -3.83 13.84 -9.56
CA ALA A 208 -2.72 13.87 -8.61
C ALA A 208 -2.09 12.48 -8.43
N VAL A 209 -2.91 11.44 -8.25
CA VAL A 209 -2.42 10.05 -8.10
C VAL A 209 -1.81 9.51 -9.39
N PHE A 210 -2.38 9.87 -10.54
CA PHE A 210 -1.82 9.51 -11.85
C PHE A 210 -0.43 10.08 -12.05
N ALA A 211 -0.21 11.35 -11.70
CA ALA A 211 1.10 11.98 -11.80
C ALA A 211 2.15 11.26 -10.93
N GLU A 212 1.79 10.88 -9.70
CA GLU A 212 2.67 10.09 -8.81
C GLU A 212 3.02 8.72 -9.41
N ALA A 213 2.02 7.98 -9.90
CA ALA A 213 2.21 6.67 -10.50
C ALA A 213 3.10 6.71 -11.75
N VAL A 214 2.87 7.69 -12.64
CA VAL A 214 3.69 7.91 -13.84
C VAL A 214 5.11 8.29 -13.48
N PHE A 215 5.31 9.15 -12.48
CA PHE A 215 6.63 9.55 -12.02
C PHE A 215 7.46 8.36 -11.52
N PHE A 216 6.89 7.50 -10.68
CA PHE A 216 7.58 6.29 -10.21
C PHE A 216 7.90 5.32 -11.36
N THR A 217 6.99 5.14 -12.31
CA THR A 217 7.22 4.30 -13.49
C THR A 217 8.34 4.89 -14.36
N TYR A 218 8.33 6.21 -14.59
CA TYR A 218 9.37 6.90 -15.34
C TYR A 218 10.74 6.77 -14.68
N LEU A 219 10.82 6.96 -13.35
CA LEU A 219 12.07 6.78 -12.61
C LEU A 219 12.60 5.34 -12.74
N ALA A 220 11.74 4.34 -12.59
CA ALA A 220 12.12 2.93 -12.77
C ALA A 220 12.70 2.67 -14.17
N CYS A 221 12.05 3.18 -15.22
CA CYS A 221 12.52 3.02 -16.60
C CYS A 221 13.83 3.77 -16.86
N LYS A 222 14.00 4.97 -16.30
CA LYS A 222 15.25 5.75 -16.48
C LYS A 222 16.41 5.13 -15.72
N CYS A 223 16.21 4.72 -14.47
CA CYS A 223 17.24 4.04 -13.68
C CYS A 223 17.69 2.75 -14.35
N ALA A 224 16.75 1.94 -14.86
CA ALA A 224 17.07 0.72 -15.58
C ALA A 224 17.90 0.99 -16.85
N ARG A 225 17.57 2.03 -17.63
CA ARG A 225 18.34 2.42 -18.83
C ARG A 225 19.71 2.99 -18.50
N PHE A 226 19.81 3.77 -17.43
CA PHE A 226 21.09 4.35 -17.01
C PHE A 226 22.05 3.26 -16.54
N LEU A 227 21.56 2.30 -15.75
CA LEU A 227 22.33 1.15 -15.31
C LEU A 227 22.74 0.25 -16.49
N CYS A 228 21.85 0.01 -17.46
CA CYS A 228 22.17 -0.73 -18.66
C CYS A 228 23.26 -0.05 -19.52
N LYS A 229 23.18 1.27 -19.71
CA LYS A 229 24.22 2.04 -20.43
C LYS A 229 25.55 2.09 -19.69
N SER A 230 25.53 2.15 -18.37
CA SER A 230 26.74 2.11 -17.54
C SER A 230 27.41 0.74 -17.62
N TRP A 231 26.63 -0.32 -17.59
CA TRP A 231 27.11 -1.70 -17.72
C TRP A 231 27.68 -1.98 -19.11
N CYS A 232 27.03 -1.56 -20.18
CA CYS A 232 27.58 -1.64 -21.52
C CYS A 232 28.90 -0.88 -21.68
N ARG A 233 29.07 0.27 -21.03
CA ARG A 233 30.33 1.02 -21.08
C ARG A 233 31.44 0.32 -20.30
N LEU A 234 31.15 -0.26 -19.14
CA LEU A 234 32.12 -0.98 -18.32
C LEU A 234 32.56 -2.30 -18.97
N THR A 235 31.64 -3.03 -19.60
CA THR A 235 31.98 -4.24 -20.34
C THR A 235 32.82 -3.93 -21.60
N TRP A 236 32.54 -2.83 -22.31
CA TRP A 236 33.39 -2.38 -23.43
C TRP A 236 34.80 -1.98 -22.97
N GLN A 237 34.95 -1.34 -21.82
CA GLN A 237 36.29 -1.00 -21.28
C GLN A 237 37.07 -2.22 -20.77
N GLN A 238 36.38 -3.28 -20.34
CA GLN A 238 37.02 -4.51 -19.82
C GLN A 238 37.36 -5.53 -20.93
N TYR A 239 36.67 -5.50 -22.07
CA TYR A 239 36.87 -6.45 -23.18
C TYR A 239 37.30 -5.81 -24.48
N GLY A 240 37.50 -4.51 -24.55
CA GLY A 240 37.76 -3.72 -25.76
C GLY A 240 39.15 -3.13 -25.88
N SER A 241 40.17 -3.67 -25.20
CA SER A 241 41.59 -3.38 -25.56
C SER A 241 42.18 -4.62 -26.26
N PRO A 242 42.61 -4.46 -27.55
CA PRO A 242 43.35 -5.51 -28.26
C PRO A 242 44.73 -5.76 -27.65
#